data_3fadfa0565ddc2f8b86ea20515aedaab
#
_entry.id   3fadfa0565ddc2f8b86ea20515aedaab
#
_cell.length_a   1.000
_cell.length_b   1.000
_cell.length_c   1.000
_cell.angle_alpha   90.00
_cell.angle_beta   90.00
_cell.angle_gamma   90.00
#
_symmetry.space_group_name_H-M   'P 1'
#
loop_
_entity.id
_entity.type
_entity.pdbx_description
1 polymer ?
#
loop_
_entity_poly.entity_id
_entity_poly.type
_entity_poly.pdbx_seq_one_letter_code
_entity_poly.pdbx_strand_id
1 'polypeptide(L)'
;PIGGAAFNNEFGRPNICGYFRTFEADFNGERRGYHKPIMIAGGYGNIREDHIDKPEFQPGAQLVVLGGPAMLIGLGGGAASSMTTGQSSADLDFASVQRQNPEIERRCQEVIDQCWQLGDINPIAFIHDVGAGGLSNALPELVKDGGTGGRFELRKVPNDEPGMSPVEIWCNEAQERYVLAIMPADVQRFKEICERERCPYAIVGEATEEKQITVVDEHFGNNPVDLPMSVLFGKAPKMHRSAS
;
A
#
# COMPACT_ATOMS: atom_id res chain seq x y z
N PRO A 1 3.40 16.55 14.18
CA PRO A 1 2.75 16.23 15.47
C PRO A 1 1.22 16.23 15.38
N ILE A 2 0.59 17.28 14.81
CA ILE A 2 -0.87 17.40 14.75
C ILE A 2 -1.51 16.25 13.97
N GLY A 3 -1.00 15.93 12.79
CA GLY A 3 -1.52 14.81 11.97
C GLY A 3 -1.40 13.45 12.69
N GLY A 4 -0.27 13.19 13.33
CA GLY A 4 -0.10 11.99 14.14
C GLY A 4 -1.05 11.91 15.32
N ALA A 5 -1.28 13.05 16.01
CA ALA A 5 -2.23 13.13 17.11
C ALA A 5 -3.67 12.90 16.65
N ALA A 6 -4.08 13.50 15.53
CA ALA A 6 -5.42 13.33 14.96
C ALA A 6 -5.67 11.86 14.55
N PHE A 7 -4.72 11.25 13.85
CA PHE A 7 -4.81 9.84 13.45
C PHE A 7 -4.95 8.91 14.67
N ASN A 8 -4.07 9.05 15.65
CA ASN A 8 -4.13 8.19 16.84
C ASN A 8 -5.38 8.42 17.69
N ASN A 9 -5.98 9.60 17.62
CA ASN A 9 -7.26 9.89 18.30
C ASN A 9 -8.40 9.02 17.70
N GLU A 10 -8.43 8.80 16.38
CA GLU A 10 -9.40 7.90 15.75
C GLU A 10 -9.27 6.46 16.26
N PHE A 11 -8.05 6.02 16.50
CA PHE A 11 -7.77 4.68 17.00
C PHE A 11 -7.87 4.56 18.53
N GLY A 12 -7.98 5.66 19.26
CA GLY A 12 -7.90 5.65 20.72
C GLY A 12 -6.55 5.17 21.24
N ARG A 13 -5.47 5.40 20.50
CA ARG A 13 -4.11 4.95 20.83
C ARG A 13 -3.28 6.04 21.48
N PRO A 14 -2.41 5.70 22.46
CA PRO A 14 -1.44 6.65 22.99
C PRO A 14 -0.50 7.14 21.88
N ASN A 15 -0.21 8.42 21.87
CA ASN A 15 0.71 9.03 20.92
C ASN A 15 1.63 10.02 21.61
N ILE A 16 2.93 9.88 21.42
CA ILE A 16 3.93 10.86 21.78
C ILE A 16 4.13 11.77 20.57
N CYS A 17 3.68 13.01 20.65
CA CYS A 17 3.66 13.93 19.50
C CYS A 17 5.05 14.36 18.98
N GLY A 18 6.12 14.03 19.68
CA GLY A 18 7.47 14.37 19.27
C GLY A 18 7.79 15.86 19.30
N TYR A 19 8.71 16.30 18.45
CA TYR A 19 9.16 17.66 18.36
C TYR A 19 9.50 18.05 16.92
N PHE A 20 9.54 19.35 16.65
CA PHE A 20 10.02 19.92 15.41
C PHE A 20 11.25 20.79 15.67
N ARG A 21 12.34 20.58 14.93
CA ARG A 21 13.55 21.37 15.06
C ARG A 21 14.16 21.66 13.69
N THR A 22 14.80 22.81 13.59
CA THR A 22 15.70 23.19 12.50
C THR A 22 17.13 23.26 13.03
N PHE A 23 18.09 23.10 12.14
CA PHE A 23 19.49 23.24 12.48
C PHE A 23 20.21 24.05 11.39
N GLU A 24 20.95 25.06 11.82
CA GLU A 24 21.87 25.83 10.98
C GLU A 24 23.18 26.06 11.77
N ALA A 25 24.30 25.95 11.08
CA ALA A 25 25.64 26.22 11.65
C ALA A 25 26.58 26.76 10.58
N ASP A 26 27.54 27.56 11.02
CA ASP A 26 28.62 28.03 10.18
C ASP A 26 29.80 27.04 10.25
N PHE A 27 30.19 26.50 9.08
CA PHE A 27 31.32 25.60 8.92
C PHE A 27 32.33 26.23 7.96
N ASN A 28 33.51 26.57 8.44
CA ASN A 28 34.61 27.17 7.64
C ASN A 28 34.18 28.39 6.81
N GLY A 29 33.29 29.22 7.36
CA GLY A 29 32.77 30.43 6.71
C GLY A 29 31.60 30.21 5.77
N GLU A 30 31.13 28.97 5.61
CA GLU A 30 29.89 28.65 4.92
C GLU A 30 28.78 28.33 5.90
N ARG A 31 27.63 29.00 5.73
CA ARG A 31 26.43 28.66 6.48
C ARG A 31 25.76 27.44 5.88
N ARG A 32 25.65 26.39 6.67
CA ARG A 32 24.98 25.14 6.30
C ARG A 32 23.76 24.92 7.19
N GLY A 33 22.68 24.48 6.58
CA GLY A 33 21.44 24.20 7.29
C GLY A 33 20.71 23.01 6.70
N TYR A 34 19.89 22.39 7.52
CA TYR A 34 18.95 21.37 7.09
C TYR A 34 17.53 21.99 7.11
N HIS A 35 17.02 22.28 5.91
CA HIS A 35 15.75 23.00 5.74
C HIS A 35 14.59 22.12 5.28
N LYS A 36 14.88 20.89 4.86
CA LYS A 36 13.86 19.90 4.53
C LYS A 36 13.62 19.02 5.77
N PRO A 37 12.45 19.11 6.44
CA PRO A 37 12.21 18.35 7.64
C PRO A 37 12.16 16.85 7.34
N ILE A 38 12.79 16.07 8.22
CA ILE A 38 12.64 14.61 8.24
C ILE A 38 11.60 14.27 9.29
N MET A 39 10.61 13.47 8.90
CA MET A 39 9.68 12.85 9.83
C MET A 39 10.19 11.45 10.17
N ILE A 40 10.38 11.19 11.45
CA ILE A 40 10.64 9.85 11.97
C ILE A 40 9.39 9.41 12.71
N ALA A 41 8.81 8.31 12.27
CA ALA A 41 7.70 7.65 12.95
C ALA A 41 8.21 6.30 13.49
N GLY A 42 7.76 5.93 14.66
CA GLY A 42 8.16 4.69 15.28
C GLY A 42 7.19 4.29 16.40
N GLY A 43 7.31 3.05 16.81
CA GLY A 43 6.49 2.52 17.89
C GLY A 43 6.90 1.09 18.20
N TYR A 44 6.19 0.48 19.13
CA TYR A 44 6.31 -0.95 19.44
C TYR A 44 4.96 -1.52 19.80
N GLY A 45 4.82 -2.82 19.63
CA GLY A 45 3.61 -3.57 19.93
C GLY A 45 3.92 -5.05 20.12
N ASN A 46 2.89 -5.82 20.36
CA ASN A 46 2.97 -7.27 20.43
C ASN A 46 2.52 -7.89 19.12
N ILE A 47 3.16 -9.01 18.76
CA ILE A 47 2.74 -9.88 17.66
C ILE A 47 2.66 -11.31 18.17
N ARG A 48 1.74 -12.11 17.67
CA ARG A 48 1.67 -13.55 17.94
C ARG A 48 2.77 -14.27 17.18
N GLU A 49 3.29 -15.34 17.75
CA GLU A 49 4.37 -16.14 17.16
C GLU A 49 3.98 -16.72 15.80
N ASP A 50 2.73 -17.18 15.66
CA ASP A 50 2.15 -17.71 14.43
C ASP A 50 1.94 -16.67 13.31
N HIS A 51 2.11 -15.37 13.60
CA HIS A 51 2.00 -14.28 12.63
C HIS A 51 3.35 -13.64 12.26
N ILE A 52 4.47 -14.16 12.77
CA ILE A 52 5.80 -13.60 12.49
C ILE A 52 6.22 -13.89 11.05
N ASP A 53 6.02 -15.12 10.60
CA ASP A 53 6.39 -15.56 9.28
C ASP A 53 5.23 -15.37 8.30
N LYS A 54 5.57 -14.99 7.07
CA LYS A 54 4.60 -14.87 5.97
C LYS A 54 4.33 -16.25 5.36
N PRO A 55 3.12 -16.82 5.50
CA PRO A 55 2.81 -18.12 4.92
C PRO A 55 2.62 -18.02 3.41
N GLU A 56 2.98 -19.08 2.69
CA GLU A 56 2.57 -19.23 1.30
C GLU A 56 1.08 -19.56 1.22
N PHE A 57 0.41 -19.15 0.14
CA PHE A 57 -0.98 -19.50 -0.14
C PHE A 57 -1.11 -20.18 -1.50
N GLN A 58 -2.22 -20.89 -1.72
CA GLN A 58 -2.42 -21.68 -2.93
C GLN A 58 -2.95 -20.84 -4.10
N PRO A 59 -2.65 -21.22 -5.35
CA PRO A 59 -3.36 -20.73 -6.53
C PRO A 59 -4.88 -20.88 -6.36
N GLY A 60 -5.66 -19.96 -6.94
CA GLY A 60 -7.11 -19.86 -6.75
C GLY A 60 -7.51 -18.97 -5.57
N ALA A 61 -6.57 -18.53 -4.72
CA ALA A 61 -6.86 -17.53 -3.71
C ALA A 61 -7.38 -16.24 -4.36
N GLN A 62 -8.43 -15.68 -3.79
CA GLN A 62 -9.00 -14.42 -4.25
C GLN A 62 -8.15 -13.27 -3.73
N LEU A 63 -7.76 -12.39 -4.65
CA LEU A 63 -6.92 -11.23 -4.34
C LEU A 63 -7.83 -10.01 -4.13
N VAL A 64 -7.75 -9.45 -2.93
CA VAL A 64 -8.70 -8.45 -2.44
C VAL A 64 -7.98 -7.15 -2.18
N VAL A 65 -8.60 -6.03 -2.54
CA VAL A 65 -8.30 -4.71 -2.01
C VAL A 65 -9.30 -4.41 -0.91
N LEU A 66 -8.82 -4.16 0.29
CA LEU A 66 -9.59 -3.74 1.46
C LEU A 66 -9.34 -2.25 1.68
N GLY A 67 -10.38 -1.46 1.85
CA GLY A 67 -10.27 -0.04 2.19
C GLY A 67 -10.81 0.92 1.14
N GLY A 68 -10.27 2.13 1.12
CA GLY A 68 -10.79 3.23 0.32
C GLY A 68 -10.62 3.08 -1.19
N PRO A 69 -11.35 3.86 -1.97
CA PRO A 69 -11.27 3.84 -3.42
C PRO A 69 -9.95 4.45 -3.93
N ALA A 70 -9.60 4.13 -5.16
CA ALA A 70 -8.59 4.85 -5.91
C ALA A 70 -9.04 6.29 -6.16
N MET A 71 -8.11 7.23 -6.03
CA MET A 71 -8.30 8.66 -6.24
C MET A 71 -7.06 9.25 -6.92
N LEU A 72 -7.17 10.44 -7.49
CA LEU A 72 -6.04 11.17 -8.09
C LEU A 72 -5.11 11.78 -7.03
N ILE A 73 -4.68 10.94 -6.09
CA ILE A 73 -3.75 11.29 -5.02
C ILE A 73 -2.54 10.36 -5.04
N GLY A 74 -1.41 10.83 -4.50
CA GLY A 74 -0.18 10.04 -4.44
C GLY A 74 0.45 9.72 -5.81
N LEU A 75 0.02 10.38 -6.88
CA LEU A 75 0.51 10.13 -8.24
C LEU A 75 1.98 10.52 -8.43
N GLY A 76 2.45 11.50 -7.65
CA GLY A 76 3.86 11.89 -7.61
C GLY A 76 4.68 11.05 -6.62
N GLY A 77 4.03 10.46 -5.65
CA GLY A 77 4.56 9.53 -4.64
C GLY A 77 5.92 9.89 -4.07
N GLY A 78 6.73 8.88 -3.88
CA GLY A 78 8.10 9.02 -3.39
C GLY A 78 9.00 9.87 -4.30
N ALA A 79 8.71 9.97 -5.60
CA ALA A 79 9.45 10.82 -6.52
C ALA A 79 9.25 12.31 -6.17
N ALA A 80 8.02 12.75 -5.92
CA ALA A 80 7.74 14.14 -5.52
C ALA A 80 8.41 14.48 -4.19
N SER A 81 8.39 13.58 -3.20
CA SER A 81 9.07 13.79 -1.92
C SER A 81 10.60 13.87 -2.03
N SER A 82 11.17 13.31 -3.08
CA SER A 82 12.62 13.30 -3.37
C SER A 82 13.11 14.49 -4.20
N MET A 83 12.20 15.31 -4.72
CA MET A 83 12.58 16.52 -5.49
C MET A 83 13.21 17.59 -4.59
N THR A 84 14.11 18.38 -5.18
CA THR A 84 14.69 19.53 -4.49
C THR A 84 13.59 20.57 -4.22
N THR A 85 13.62 21.17 -3.03
CA THR A 85 12.68 22.21 -2.60
C THR A 85 12.55 23.31 -3.65
N GLY A 86 11.31 23.61 -4.08
CA GLY A 86 11.00 24.64 -5.07
C GLY A 86 11.08 24.19 -6.55
N GLN A 87 11.30 22.91 -6.82
CA GLN A 87 11.29 22.35 -8.19
C GLN A 87 9.97 21.68 -8.57
N SER A 88 9.05 21.43 -7.61
CA SER A 88 7.74 20.87 -7.91
C SER A 88 6.72 21.94 -8.27
N SER A 89 5.74 21.58 -9.11
CA SER A 89 4.57 22.43 -9.36
C SER A 89 3.54 22.28 -8.25
N ALA A 90 2.71 23.30 -8.04
CA ALA A 90 1.62 23.23 -7.06
C ALA A 90 0.68 22.04 -7.32
N ASP A 91 0.39 21.73 -8.59
CA ASP A 91 -0.47 20.60 -8.97
C ASP A 91 0.15 19.26 -8.57
N LEU A 92 1.46 19.10 -8.75
CA LEU A 92 2.17 17.89 -8.31
C LEU A 92 2.21 17.80 -6.78
N ASP A 93 2.37 18.92 -6.07
CA ASP A 93 2.34 18.94 -4.62
C ASP A 93 0.97 18.49 -4.07
N PHE A 94 -0.13 18.95 -4.67
CA PHE A 94 -1.48 18.49 -4.32
C PHE A 94 -1.69 17.01 -4.67
N ALA A 95 -1.26 16.57 -5.85
CA ALA A 95 -1.36 15.18 -6.29
C ALA A 95 -0.44 14.23 -5.49
N SER A 96 0.44 14.76 -4.62
CA SER A 96 1.34 13.95 -3.79
C SER A 96 0.75 13.63 -2.41
N VAL A 97 -0.44 14.09 -2.08
CA VAL A 97 -1.16 13.66 -0.88
C VAL A 97 -1.46 12.17 -0.97
N GLN A 98 -1.11 11.41 0.06
CA GLN A 98 -1.19 9.94 0.04
C GLN A 98 -2.28 9.39 0.96
N ARG A 99 -2.71 10.15 1.96
CA ARG A 99 -3.72 9.74 2.95
C ARG A 99 -4.75 10.82 3.12
N GLN A 100 -6.01 10.43 3.15
CA GLN A 100 -7.11 11.36 3.24
C GLN A 100 -8.14 11.00 4.30
N ASN A 101 -8.39 9.71 4.56
CA ASN A 101 -9.53 9.27 5.35
C ASN A 101 -9.13 8.31 6.49
N PRO A 102 -8.86 8.85 7.71
CA PRO A 102 -8.50 8.02 8.86
C PRO A 102 -9.65 7.11 9.35
N GLU A 103 -10.90 7.44 9.04
CA GLU A 103 -12.04 6.58 9.38
C GLU A 103 -12.01 5.29 8.55
N ILE A 104 -11.72 5.36 7.26
CA ILE A 104 -11.57 4.16 6.42
C ILE A 104 -10.41 3.30 6.92
N GLU A 105 -9.28 3.91 7.24
CA GLU A 105 -8.15 3.21 7.84
C GLU A 105 -8.55 2.48 9.13
N ARG A 106 -9.35 3.13 9.98
CA ARG A 106 -9.90 2.51 11.19
C ARG A 106 -10.79 1.32 10.88
N ARG A 107 -11.68 1.41 9.89
CA ARG A 107 -12.55 0.30 9.47
C ARG A 107 -11.74 -0.88 8.94
N CYS A 108 -10.68 -0.62 8.16
CA CYS A 108 -9.75 -1.67 7.73
C CYS A 108 -9.13 -2.39 8.94
N GLN A 109 -8.67 -1.64 9.92
CA GLN A 109 -8.10 -2.20 11.14
C GLN A 109 -9.11 -3.06 11.91
N GLU A 110 -10.37 -2.64 12.01
CA GLU A 110 -11.41 -3.44 12.66
C GLU A 110 -11.66 -4.78 11.93
N VAL A 111 -11.68 -4.76 10.59
CA VAL A 111 -11.80 -6.00 9.79
C VAL A 111 -10.61 -6.92 10.06
N ILE A 112 -9.39 -6.39 10.00
CA ILE A 112 -8.17 -7.17 10.24
C ILE A 112 -8.19 -7.75 11.65
N ASP A 113 -8.53 -6.95 12.66
CA ASP A 113 -8.60 -7.38 14.06
C ASP A 113 -9.65 -8.46 14.29
N GLN A 114 -10.83 -8.35 13.67
CA GLN A 114 -11.86 -9.38 13.74
C GLN A 114 -11.41 -10.69 13.07
N CYS A 115 -10.70 -10.59 11.95
CA CYS A 115 -10.23 -11.77 11.22
C CYS A 115 -9.18 -12.56 12.05
N TRP A 116 -8.12 -11.89 12.51
CA TRP A 116 -7.06 -12.60 13.24
C TRP A 116 -7.52 -13.12 14.62
N GLN A 117 -8.50 -12.49 15.26
CA GLN A 117 -9.10 -12.96 16.51
C GLN A 117 -9.82 -14.32 16.37
N LEU A 118 -10.19 -14.71 15.15
CA LEU A 118 -10.80 -16.01 14.88
C LEU A 118 -9.82 -17.20 15.02
N GLY A 119 -8.52 -16.94 15.19
CA GLY A 119 -7.51 -18.00 15.34
C GLY A 119 -7.43 -18.88 14.08
N ASP A 120 -7.56 -20.18 14.24
CA ASP A 120 -7.41 -21.18 13.16
C ASP A 120 -8.41 -21.00 11.99
N ILE A 121 -9.49 -20.27 12.21
CA ILE A 121 -10.49 -19.99 11.16
C ILE A 121 -10.40 -18.54 10.62
N ASN A 122 -9.24 -17.90 10.80
CA ASN A 122 -8.95 -16.61 10.19
C ASN A 122 -9.10 -16.69 8.66
N PRO A 123 -9.97 -15.90 8.04
CA PRO A 123 -10.15 -15.93 6.59
C PRO A 123 -8.98 -15.34 5.80
N ILE A 124 -8.13 -14.52 6.44
CA ILE A 124 -6.97 -13.89 5.79
C ILE A 124 -5.83 -14.89 5.72
N ALA A 125 -5.53 -15.40 4.53
CA ALA A 125 -4.38 -16.25 4.30
C ALA A 125 -3.07 -15.45 4.25
N PHE A 126 -3.12 -14.22 3.71
CA PHE A 126 -1.97 -13.33 3.61
C PHE A 126 -2.44 -11.87 3.52
N ILE A 127 -1.64 -10.93 4.04
CA ILE A 127 -1.93 -9.50 4.02
C ILE A 127 -0.66 -8.69 3.72
N HIS A 128 -0.84 -7.60 2.96
CA HIS A 128 0.19 -6.61 2.71
C HIS A 128 -0.44 -5.20 2.72
N ASP A 129 0.27 -4.19 3.20
CA ASP A 129 -0.17 -2.80 3.15
C ASP A 129 0.00 -2.21 1.74
N VAL A 130 -0.71 -1.12 1.47
CA VAL A 130 -0.53 -0.32 0.25
C VAL A 130 0.28 0.92 0.61
N GLY A 131 1.52 0.96 0.13
CA GLY A 131 2.45 2.06 0.33
C GLY A 131 2.88 2.72 -0.97
N ALA A 132 4.18 3.02 -1.08
CA ALA A 132 4.77 3.61 -2.27
C ALA A 132 4.54 2.75 -3.52
N GLY A 133 4.17 3.39 -4.62
CA GLY A 133 3.80 2.72 -5.87
C GLY A 133 2.36 2.17 -5.91
N GLY A 134 1.62 2.30 -4.82
CA GLY A 134 0.22 1.88 -4.77
C GLY A 134 0.03 0.38 -5.01
N LEU A 135 -1.04 0.02 -5.74
CA LEU A 135 -1.33 -1.38 -6.07
C LEU A 135 -0.29 -2.01 -6.99
N SER A 136 0.44 -1.18 -7.78
CA SER A 136 1.50 -1.67 -8.67
C SER A 136 2.70 -2.27 -7.93
N ASN A 137 2.85 -1.97 -6.66
CA ASN A 137 3.82 -2.57 -5.78
C ASN A 137 3.18 -3.63 -4.87
N ALA A 138 2.10 -3.27 -4.18
CA ALA A 138 1.50 -4.11 -3.15
C ALA A 138 0.98 -5.46 -3.66
N LEU A 139 0.26 -5.49 -4.80
CA LEU A 139 -0.30 -6.73 -5.35
C LEU A 139 0.77 -7.68 -5.90
N PRO A 140 1.76 -7.22 -6.68
CA PRO A 140 2.89 -8.07 -7.06
C PRO A 140 3.69 -8.62 -5.87
N GLU A 141 3.94 -7.82 -4.83
CA GLU A 141 4.62 -8.28 -3.62
C GLU A 141 3.80 -9.33 -2.87
N LEU A 142 2.48 -9.12 -2.75
CA LEU A 142 1.57 -10.08 -2.12
C LEU A 142 1.69 -11.47 -2.76
N VAL A 143 1.58 -11.55 -4.09
CA VAL A 143 1.63 -12.86 -4.78
C VAL A 143 3.03 -13.45 -4.84
N LYS A 144 4.07 -12.61 -4.92
CA LYS A 144 5.46 -13.05 -4.85
C LYS A 144 5.77 -13.70 -3.50
N ASP A 145 5.47 -13.00 -2.42
CA ASP A 145 5.74 -13.47 -1.06
C ASP A 145 4.84 -14.67 -0.70
N GLY A 146 3.62 -14.72 -1.26
CA GLY A 146 2.71 -15.85 -1.16
C GLY A 146 3.06 -17.04 -2.04
N GLY A 147 4.14 -16.96 -2.81
CA GLY A 147 4.63 -18.08 -3.62
C GLY A 147 3.80 -18.37 -4.89
N THR A 148 3.01 -17.41 -5.39
CA THR A 148 2.13 -17.57 -6.57
C THR A 148 2.44 -16.53 -7.65
N GLY A 149 1.74 -16.54 -8.78
CA GLY A 149 1.55 -15.41 -9.66
C GLY A 149 0.19 -14.78 -9.43
N GLY A 150 -0.18 -13.79 -10.25
CA GLY A 150 -1.47 -13.13 -10.10
C GLY A 150 -2.05 -12.57 -11.40
N ARG A 151 -3.37 -12.72 -11.54
CA ARG A 151 -4.18 -12.09 -12.58
C ARG A 151 -5.12 -11.09 -11.93
N PHE A 152 -5.06 -9.84 -12.37
CA PHE A 152 -5.79 -8.72 -11.78
C PHE A 152 -6.71 -8.08 -12.81
N GLU A 153 -7.94 -7.78 -12.39
CA GLU A 153 -8.98 -7.09 -13.16
C GLU A 153 -8.98 -5.62 -12.76
N LEU A 154 -8.32 -4.77 -13.53
CA LEU A 154 -8.06 -3.38 -13.16
C LEU A 154 -9.33 -2.59 -12.84
N ARG A 155 -10.40 -2.80 -13.62
CA ARG A 155 -11.66 -2.05 -13.44
C ARG A 155 -12.52 -2.52 -12.27
N LYS A 156 -12.12 -3.60 -11.59
CA LYS A 156 -12.71 -4.00 -10.31
C LYS A 156 -12.12 -3.27 -9.11
N VAL A 157 -11.02 -2.55 -9.29
CA VAL A 157 -10.48 -1.68 -8.23
C VAL A 157 -11.49 -0.57 -7.95
N PRO A 158 -11.94 -0.41 -6.68
CA PRO A 158 -12.84 0.68 -6.31
C PRO A 158 -12.24 2.03 -6.69
N ASN A 159 -13.02 2.88 -7.35
CA ASN A 159 -12.55 4.14 -7.89
C ASN A 159 -13.66 5.20 -7.75
N ASP A 160 -13.37 6.30 -7.08
CA ASP A 160 -14.30 7.42 -6.88
C ASP A 160 -14.10 8.54 -7.91
N GLU A 161 -13.08 8.44 -8.78
CA GLU A 161 -12.81 9.44 -9.81
C GLU A 161 -12.97 8.83 -11.21
N PRO A 162 -14.17 8.93 -11.81
CA PRO A 162 -14.43 8.45 -13.17
C PRO A 162 -13.45 9.06 -14.17
N GLY A 163 -12.89 8.24 -15.04
CA GLY A 163 -11.96 8.68 -16.07
C GLY A 163 -10.47 8.49 -15.73
N MET A 164 -10.14 7.95 -14.57
CA MET A 164 -8.75 7.55 -14.28
C MET A 164 -8.23 6.57 -15.34
N SER A 165 -7.05 6.86 -15.83
CA SER A 165 -6.30 5.98 -16.75
C SER A 165 -5.84 4.70 -16.04
N PRO A 166 -5.48 3.66 -16.79
CA PRO A 166 -4.95 2.42 -16.19
C PRO A 166 -3.76 2.64 -15.24
N VAL A 167 -2.83 3.53 -15.60
CA VAL A 167 -1.67 3.84 -14.77
C VAL A 167 -2.07 4.58 -13.49
N GLU A 168 -3.03 5.49 -13.56
CA GLU A 168 -3.53 6.20 -12.38
C GLU A 168 -4.25 5.27 -11.41
N ILE A 169 -5.05 4.31 -11.89
CA ILE A 169 -5.69 3.31 -11.03
C ILE A 169 -4.65 2.39 -10.40
N TRP A 170 -3.66 1.95 -11.19
CA TRP A 170 -2.69 0.96 -10.77
C TRP A 170 -1.60 1.52 -9.86
N CYS A 171 -1.18 2.77 -10.07
CA CYS A 171 0.00 3.36 -9.43
C CYS A 171 -0.32 4.46 -8.40
N ASN A 172 -1.60 4.86 -8.20
CA ASN A 172 -1.89 5.87 -7.18
C ASN A 172 -1.59 5.34 -5.77
N GLU A 173 -1.09 6.22 -4.91
CA GLU A 173 -0.67 5.88 -3.56
C GLU A 173 -1.72 6.24 -2.50
N ALA A 174 -3.02 6.11 -2.82
CA ALA A 174 -4.06 6.16 -1.80
C ALA A 174 -3.80 5.04 -0.77
N GLN A 175 -3.46 5.42 0.46
CA GLN A 175 -2.87 4.52 1.46
C GLN A 175 -3.86 4.01 2.53
N GLU A 176 -5.13 4.37 2.45
CA GLU A 176 -6.18 3.78 3.29
C GLU A 176 -6.61 2.41 2.75
N ARG A 177 -5.64 1.57 2.38
CA ARG A 177 -5.87 0.29 1.72
C ARG A 177 -4.89 -0.78 2.19
N TYR A 178 -5.39 -2.03 2.14
CA TYR A 178 -4.58 -3.24 2.26
C TYR A 178 -4.90 -4.18 1.11
N VAL A 179 -3.96 -5.04 0.76
CA VAL A 179 -4.19 -6.13 -0.19
C VAL A 179 -4.08 -7.47 0.53
N LEU A 180 -5.00 -8.39 0.20
CA LEU A 180 -5.14 -9.65 0.92
C LEU A 180 -5.31 -10.81 -0.06
N ALA A 181 -4.87 -11.99 0.38
CA ALA A 181 -5.23 -13.25 -0.22
C ALA A 181 -6.24 -13.98 0.68
N ILE A 182 -7.38 -14.35 0.11
CA ILE A 182 -8.46 -15.06 0.79
C ILE A 182 -8.75 -16.35 0.02
N MET A 183 -8.72 -17.50 0.70
CA MET A 183 -9.06 -18.75 0.04
C MET A 183 -10.55 -18.79 -0.33
N PRO A 184 -10.95 -19.41 -1.44
CA PRO A 184 -12.35 -19.42 -1.91
C PRO A 184 -13.35 -19.86 -0.84
N ALA A 185 -12.98 -20.82 0.01
CA ALA A 185 -13.83 -21.32 1.09
C ALA A 185 -14.12 -20.27 2.18
N ASP A 186 -13.25 -19.28 2.34
CA ASP A 186 -13.32 -18.27 3.41
C ASP A 186 -13.87 -16.92 2.94
N VAL A 187 -14.09 -16.76 1.63
CA VAL A 187 -14.56 -15.50 1.03
C VAL A 187 -15.87 -15.02 1.67
N GLN A 188 -16.82 -15.92 1.91
CA GLN A 188 -18.11 -15.53 2.46
C GLN A 188 -17.98 -14.99 3.88
N ARG A 189 -17.18 -15.66 4.73
CA ARG A 189 -16.88 -15.19 6.10
C ARG A 189 -16.20 -13.83 6.10
N PHE A 190 -15.22 -13.64 5.23
CA PHE A 190 -14.54 -12.35 5.08
C PHE A 190 -15.50 -11.23 4.69
N LYS A 191 -16.38 -11.47 3.72
CA LYS A 191 -17.41 -10.49 3.29
C LYS A 191 -18.33 -10.08 4.44
N GLU A 192 -18.83 -11.03 5.22
CA GLU A 192 -19.69 -10.77 6.36
C GLU A 192 -19.01 -9.87 7.41
N ILE A 193 -17.70 -10.05 7.64
CA ILE A 193 -16.93 -9.19 8.53
C ILE A 193 -16.81 -7.78 7.94
N CYS A 194 -16.45 -7.65 6.66
CA CYS A 194 -16.35 -6.35 5.99
C CYS A 194 -17.67 -5.58 6.02
N GLU A 195 -18.78 -6.26 5.75
CA GLU A 195 -20.13 -5.66 5.77
C GLU A 195 -20.53 -5.19 7.18
N ARG A 196 -20.23 -5.99 8.20
CA ARG A 196 -20.45 -5.62 9.60
C ARG A 196 -19.69 -4.37 9.99
N GLU A 197 -18.42 -4.27 9.63
CA GLU A 197 -17.55 -3.11 9.93
C GLU A 197 -17.76 -1.95 8.94
N ARG A 198 -18.63 -2.13 7.94
CA ARG A 198 -18.85 -1.14 6.86
C ARG A 198 -17.56 -0.74 6.17
N CYS A 199 -16.64 -1.67 6.04
CA CYS A 199 -15.36 -1.46 5.38
C CYS A 199 -15.49 -1.79 3.90
N PRO A 200 -15.14 -0.86 3.00
CA PRO A 200 -15.11 -1.15 1.57
C PRO A 200 -14.10 -2.26 1.25
N TYR A 201 -14.45 -3.12 0.32
CA TYR A 201 -13.55 -4.14 -0.23
C TYR A 201 -13.94 -4.49 -1.66
N ALA A 202 -12.99 -5.01 -2.41
CA ALA A 202 -13.25 -5.58 -3.73
C ALA A 202 -12.33 -6.77 -4.01
N ILE A 203 -12.88 -7.81 -4.61
CA ILE A 203 -12.08 -8.89 -5.20
C ILE A 203 -11.62 -8.41 -6.57
N VAL A 204 -10.33 -8.15 -6.70
CA VAL A 204 -9.71 -7.55 -7.88
C VAL A 204 -8.92 -8.54 -8.73
N GLY A 205 -8.79 -9.78 -8.29
CA GLY A 205 -8.04 -10.78 -9.02
C GLY A 205 -8.01 -12.13 -8.34
N GLU A 206 -7.18 -13.00 -8.91
CA GLU A 206 -6.98 -14.38 -8.45
C GLU A 206 -5.49 -14.74 -8.54
N ALA A 207 -5.02 -15.48 -7.55
CA ALA A 207 -3.68 -16.05 -7.54
C ALA A 207 -3.56 -17.18 -8.56
N THR A 208 -2.46 -17.20 -9.32
CA THR A 208 -2.21 -18.15 -10.39
C THR A 208 -1.03 -19.08 -10.06
N GLU A 209 -1.04 -20.27 -10.65
CA GLU A 209 0.09 -21.19 -10.57
C GLU A 209 1.30 -20.64 -11.36
N GLU A 210 1.02 -20.03 -12.52
CA GLU A 210 2.03 -19.42 -13.36
C GLU A 210 2.61 -18.17 -12.68
N LYS A 211 3.94 -18.07 -12.61
CA LYS A 211 4.66 -16.93 -12.01
C LYS A 211 4.67 -15.71 -12.94
N GLN A 212 3.47 -15.22 -13.24
CA GLN A 212 3.20 -14.10 -14.13
C GLN A 212 2.39 -13.04 -13.38
N ILE A 213 2.63 -11.78 -13.69
CA ILE A 213 1.78 -10.64 -13.29
C ILE A 213 1.02 -10.22 -14.53
N THR A 214 -0.29 -10.43 -14.53
CA THR A 214 -1.17 -10.03 -15.62
C THR A 214 -2.23 -9.06 -15.08
N VAL A 215 -2.23 -7.82 -15.56
CA VAL A 215 -3.27 -6.84 -15.28
C VAL A 215 -4.11 -6.70 -16.53
N VAL A 216 -5.41 -6.96 -16.41
CA VAL A 216 -6.38 -6.90 -17.49
C VAL A 216 -7.18 -5.61 -17.38
N ASP A 217 -7.30 -4.89 -18.46
CA ASP A 217 -8.23 -3.76 -18.60
C ASP A 217 -9.35 -4.12 -19.57
N GLU A 218 -10.52 -4.46 -19.06
CA GLU A 218 -11.68 -4.81 -19.87
C GLU A 218 -12.22 -3.61 -20.68
N HIS A 219 -12.01 -2.38 -20.20
CA HIS A 219 -12.46 -1.17 -20.87
C HIS A 219 -11.71 -0.95 -22.19
N PHE A 220 -10.40 -1.16 -22.21
CA PHE A 220 -9.59 -1.06 -23.41
C PHE A 220 -9.38 -2.40 -24.13
N GLY A 221 -9.81 -3.50 -23.55
CA GLY A 221 -9.66 -4.83 -24.12
C GLY A 221 -8.20 -5.28 -24.26
N ASN A 222 -7.34 -4.89 -23.33
CA ASN A 222 -5.91 -5.19 -23.35
C ASN A 222 -5.37 -5.55 -21.96
N ASN A 223 -4.09 -5.94 -21.93
CA ASN A 223 -3.35 -6.19 -20.70
C ASN A 223 -2.26 -5.11 -20.55
N PRO A 224 -2.52 -4.01 -19.79
CA PRO A 224 -1.51 -2.98 -19.57
C PRO A 224 -0.25 -3.47 -18.86
N VAL A 225 -0.34 -4.58 -18.13
CA VAL A 225 0.82 -5.29 -17.57
C VAL A 225 0.67 -6.78 -17.90
N ASP A 226 1.75 -7.35 -18.46
CA ASP A 226 1.86 -8.78 -18.74
C ASP A 226 3.35 -9.17 -18.66
N LEU A 227 3.82 -9.49 -17.44
CA LEU A 227 5.23 -9.63 -17.13
C LEU A 227 5.52 -10.90 -16.33
N PRO A 228 6.52 -11.71 -16.74
CA PRO A 228 7.06 -12.74 -15.87
C PRO A 228 7.61 -12.15 -14.56
N MET A 229 7.30 -12.77 -13.44
CA MET A 229 7.80 -12.31 -12.14
C MET A 229 9.32 -12.31 -12.05
N SER A 230 9.99 -13.16 -12.81
CA SER A 230 11.47 -13.15 -12.93
C SER A 230 12.04 -11.89 -13.54
N VAL A 231 11.26 -11.16 -14.34
CA VAL A 231 11.63 -9.84 -14.88
C VAL A 231 11.42 -8.76 -13.81
N LEU A 232 10.24 -8.76 -13.18
CA LEU A 232 9.87 -7.74 -12.20
C LEU A 232 10.75 -7.83 -10.93
N PHE A 233 11.01 -9.02 -10.43
CA PHE A 233 11.80 -9.28 -9.22
C PHE A 233 13.21 -9.80 -9.50
N GLY A 234 13.69 -9.60 -10.72
CA GLY A 234 15.04 -9.97 -11.12
C GLY A 234 16.11 -9.17 -10.39
N LYS A 235 17.34 -9.70 -10.41
CA LYS A 235 18.47 -8.97 -9.84
C LYS A 235 18.93 -7.87 -10.79
N ALA A 236 18.96 -6.63 -10.31
CA ALA A 236 19.58 -5.53 -11.04
C ALA A 236 21.08 -5.81 -11.32
N PRO A 237 21.62 -5.31 -12.44
CA PRO A 237 23.05 -5.41 -12.72
C PRO A 237 23.88 -4.79 -11.58
N LYS A 238 25.00 -5.42 -11.24
CA LYS A 238 25.91 -4.87 -10.25
C LYS A 238 26.49 -3.55 -10.75
N MET A 239 26.27 -2.48 -10.00
CA MET A 239 26.90 -1.19 -10.29
C MET A 239 28.28 -1.12 -9.66
N HIS A 240 29.29 -0.75 -10.46
CA HIS A 240 30.60 -0.37 -9.96
C HIS A 240 30.67 1.17 -9.82
N ARG A 241 30.98 1.64 -8.64
CA ARG A 241 31.29 3.07 -8.38
C ARG A 241 32.70 3.18 -7.83
N SER A 242 33.52 4.03 -8.44
CA SER A 242 34.77 4.48 -7.88
C SER A 242 34.57 5.89 -7.33
N ALA A 243 34.94 6.11 -6.07
CA ALA A 243 35.04 7.44 -5.48
C ALA A 243 36.49 7.86 -5.51
N SER A 244 36.80 9.05 -6.04
CA SER A 244 38.06 9.74 -5.99
C SER A 244 38.05 10.83 -4.94
#